data_92bb4d062c08a0f94411d70ff257e901
#
_entry.id   92bb4d062c08a0f94411d70ff257e901
#
_cell.length_a   1.000
_cell.length_b   1.000
_cell.length_c   1.000
_cell.angle_alpha   90.00
_cell.angle_beta   90.00
_cell.angle_gamma   90.00
#
_symmetry.space_group_name_H-M   'P 1'
#
loop_
_entity.id
_entity.type
_entity.pdbx_description
1 polymer ?
#
loop_
_entity_poly.entity_id
_entity_poly.type
_entity_poly.pdbx_seq_one_letter_code
_entity_poly.pdbx_strand_id
1 'polypeptide(L)'
;MADPGTPTVHSLLTNRPSRKYQASCHCQLIRYTVTLSPPLEDLDSWVVECNCSICSRNGYLNVYVQSECIEFQTVGLESELIEKYCFGRQRVQHYFCSRCGSSLMAESIEPGLYEGVKSLNVSTHFLFTAPPSIDIETNDILQVRMFHDVDIKTLQRRQVDGRSL
;
A
#
# COMPACT_ATOMS: atom_id res chain seq x y z
N MET A 1 44.69 -2.27 4.63
CA MET A 1 44.16 -2.09 3.26
C MET A 1 42.74 -2.58 3.28
N ALA A 2 41.79 -1.68 3.19
CA ALA A 2 40.36 -2.02 3.14
C ALA A 2 40.01 -2.50 1.73
N ASP A 3 39.29 -3.59 1.65
CA ASP A 3 38.78 -4.17 0.39
C ASP A 3 37.75 -3.24 -0.25
N PRO A 4 37.99 -2.73 -1.47
CA PRO A 4 37.07 -1.82 -2.13
C PRO A 4 36.03 -2.63 -2.95
N GLY A 5 35.04 -3.24 -2.36
CA GLY A 5 34.11 -3.94 -3.22
C GLY A 5 32.86 -4.59 -2.65
N THR A 6 32.68 -4.62 -1.36
CA THR A 6 31.42 -5.18 -0.82
C THR A 6 30.37 -4.09 -0.77
N PRO A 7 29.29 -4.15 -1.58
CA PRO A 7 28.23 -3.15 -1.52
C PRO A 7 27.57 -3.22 -0.13
N THR A 8 27.47 -2.10 0.53
CA THR A 8 26.74 -2.01 1.81
C THR A 8 25.24 -2.27 1.55
N VAL A 9 24.55 -2.87 2.51
CA VAL A 9 23.09 -3.13 2.42
C VAL A 9 22.33 -1.87 2.05
N HIS A 10 22.77 -0.71 2.53
CA HIS A 10 22.20 0.59 2.17
C HIS A 10 22.33 0.92 0.67
N SER A 11 23.47 0.61 0.03
CA SER A 11 23.65 0.84 -1.42
C SER A 11 22.84 -0.11 -2.29
N LEU A 12 22.49 -1.30 -1.80
CA LEU A 12 21.62 -2.24 -2.50
C LEU A 12 20.16 -1.80 -2.45
N LEU A 13 19.74 -1.09 -1.40
CA LEU A 13 18.38 -0.58 -1.24
C LEU A 13 18.12 0.69 -2.07
N THR A 14 19.13 1.53 -2.24
CA THR A 14 19.00 2.80 -3.01
C THR A 14 18.99 2.62 -4.52
N ASN A 15 19.27 1.42 -5.04
CA ASN A 15 19.38 1.15 -6.49
C ASN A 15 18.26 0.23 -7.02
N ARG A 16 17.15 0.06 -6.29
CA ARG A 16 16.01 -0.70 -6.81
C ARG A 16 15.25 0.13 -7.85
N PRO A 17 14.79 -0.49 -8.94
CA PRO A 17 13.96 0.22 -9.92
C PRO A 17 12.69 0.74 -9.23
N SER A 18 12.25 1.91 -9.64
CA SER A 18 10.98 2.48 -9.19
C SER A 18 10.10 2.83 -10.38
N ARG A 19 8.79 2.79 -10.19
CA ARG A 19 7.81 3.20 -11.20
C ARG A 19 6.73 4.06 -10.58
N LYS A 20 6.37 5.16 -11.26
CA LYS A 20 5.24 6.01 -10.91
C LYS A 20 4.00 5.53 -11.67
N TYR A 21 2.94 5.24 -10.93
CA TYR A 21 1.65 4.81 -11.44
C TYR A 21 0.64 5.94 -11.33
N GLN A 22 -0.19 6.10 -12.35
CA GLN A 22 -1.36 6.95 -12.32
C GLN A 22 -2.53 6.17 -11.73
N ALA A 23 -3.32 6.82 -10.88
CA ALA A 23 -4.50 6.22 -10.26
C ALA A 23 -5.65 7.22 -10.18
N SER A 24 -6.87 6.72 -10.20
CA SER A 24 -8.06 7.54 -10.02
C SER A 24 -9.25 6.74 -9.50
N CYS A 25 -10.23 7.42 -8.93
CA CYS A 25 -11.56 6.86 -8.78
C CYS A 25 -12.24 6.71 -10.15
N HIS A 26 -13.32 5.93 -10.25
CA HIS A 26 -14.02 5.67 -11.51
C HIS A 26 -14.48 6.97 -12.23
N CYS A 27 -15.02 7.93 -11.48
CA CYS A 27 -15.48 9.21 -12.07
C CYS A 27 -14.35 10.23 -12.32
N GLN A 28 -13.10 9.89 -11.97
CA GLN A 28 -11.88 10.68 -12.18
C GLN A 28 -11.83 12.03 -11.43
N LEU A 29 -12.77 12.31 -10.54
CA LEU A 29 -12.74 13.52 -9.70
C LEU A 29 -11.56 13.47 -8.72
N ILE A 30 -11.16 12.28 -8.31
CA ILE A 30 -10.01 12.05 -7.44
C ILE A 30 -8.94 11.36 -8.25
N ARG A 31 -7.82 12.05 -8.47
CA ARG A 31 -6.65 11.54 -9.19
C ARG A 31 -5.41 11.70 -8.35
N TYR A 32 -4.55 10.70 -8.37
CA TYR A 32 -3.30 10.69 -7.63
C TYR A 32 -2.25 9.85 -8.35
N THR A 33 -1.01 10.02 -7.97
CA THR A 33 0.09 9.15 -8.41
C THR A 33 0.68 8.42 -7.23
N VAL A 34 1.25 7.25 -7.51
CA VAL A 34 1.93 6.42 -6.53
C VAL A 34 3.27 5.98 -7.09
N THR A 35 4.34 6.19 -6.32
CA THR A 35 5.66 5.69 -6.68
C THR A 35 5.94 4.41 -5.90
N LEU A 36 6.15 3.29 -6.60
CA LEU A 36 6.49 2.01 -6.00
C LEU A 36 7.92 1.59 -6.34
N SER A 37 8.61 1.04 -5.37
CA SER A 37 9.92 0.44 -5.52
C SER A 37 9.99 -0.84 -4.66
N PRO A 38 10.09 -2.03 -5.27
CA PRO A 38 10.10 -2.28 -6.71
C PRO A 38 8.75 -2.03 -7.39
N PRO A 39 8.70 -1.94 -8.74
CA PRO A 39 7.46 -1.87 -9.51
C PRO A 39 6.56 -3.09 -9.32
N LEU A 40 5.25 -2.95 -9.55
CA LEU A 40 4.28 -4.06 -9.38
C LEU A 40 4.56 -5.27 -10.27
N GLU A 41 5.18 -5.05 -11.42
CA GLU A 41 5.54 -6.09 -12.38
C GLU A 41 6.84 -6.82 -12.05
N ASP A 42 7.57 -6.35 -11.05
CA ASP A 42 8.81 -6.99 -10.59
C ASP A 42 8.50 -8.33 -9.91
N LEU A 43 9.40 -9.30 -10.06
CA LEU A 43 9.25 -10.63 -9.47
C LEU A 43 9.29 -10.62 -7.93
N ASP A 44 9.89 -9.59 -7.35
CA ASP A 44 9.93 -9.39 -5.89
C ASP A 44 8.71 -8.61 -5.36
N SER A 45 7.84 -8.13 -6.26
CA SER A 45 6.61 -7.41 -5.89
C SER A 45 5.41 -8.33 -5.79
N TRP A 46 4.50 -7.99 -4.90
CA TRP A 46 3.25 -8.71 -4.73
C TRP A 46 2.15 -7.80 -4.17
N VAL A 47 0.92 -8.14 -4.48
CA VAL A 47 -0.27 -7.51 -3.91
C VAL A 47 -0.90 -8.41 -2.86
N VAL A 48 -1.50 -7.80 -1.85
CA VAL A 48 -2.18 -8.50 -0.76
C VAL A 48 -3.64 -8.71 -1.12
N GLU A 49 -4.08 -9.95 -1.04
CA GLU A 49 -5.47 -10.35 -1.07
C GLU A 49 -5.90 -10.80 0.32
N CYS A 50 -6.52 -9.88 1.05
CA CYS A 50 -6.92 -10.09 2.44
C CYS A 50 -8.33 -10.68 2.52
N ASN A 51 -8.54 -11.63 3.44
CA ASN A 51 -9.83 -12.29 3.66
C ASN A 51 -10.72 -11.59 4.72
N CYS A 52 -10.33 -10.42 5.25
CA CYS A 52 -11.18 -9.69 6.20
C CYS A 52 -12.50 -9.27 5.55
N SER A 53 -13.47 -8.87 6.39
CA SER A 53 -14.86 -8.67 5.96
C SER A 53 -15.03 -7.62 4.86
N ILE A 54 -14.24 -6.53 4.88
CA ILE A 54 -14.33 -5.48 3.86
C ILE A 54 -13.58 -5.87 2.58
N CYS A 55 -12.37 -6.41 2.70
CA CYS A 55 -11.57 -6.80 1.54
C CYS A 55 -12.25 -7.90 0.73
N SER A 56 -12.80 -8.93 1.41
CA SER A 56 -13.50 -10.04 0.74
C SER A 56 -14.75 -9.57 -0.01
N ARG A 57 -15.53 -8.65 0.57
CA ARG A 57 -16.76 -8.15 -0.07
C ARG A 57 -16.51 -7.28 -1.28
N ASN A 58 -15.43 -6.49 -1.24
CA ASN A 58 -15.11 -5.52 -2.28
C ASN A 58 -14.06 -6.03 -3.28
N GLY A 59 -13.51 -7.23 -3.05
CA GLY A 59 -12.47 -7.80 -3.92
C GLY A 59 -11.19 -6.98 -3.90
N TYR A 60 -10.78 -6.47 -2.76
CA TYR A 60 -9.63 -5.58 -2.65
C TYR A 60 -8.33 -6.31 -2.93
N LEU A 61 -7.47 -5.64 -3.70
CA LEU A 61 -6.07 -6.00 -3.91
C LEU A 61 -5.23 -4.82 -3.41
N ASN A 62 -4.45 -5.04 -2.39
CA ASN A 62 -3.78 -3.97 -1.64
C ASN A 62 -2.27 -3.97 -1.88
N VAL A 63 -1.69 -2.78 -1.95
CA VAL A 63 -0.26 -2.53 -1.74
C VAL A 63 -0.08 -1.59 -0.57
N TYR A 64 1.05 -1.72 0.12
CA TYR A 64 1.40 -0.91 1.28
C TYR A 64 2.52 0.02 0.89
N VAL A 65 2.34 1.31 1.14
CA VAL A 65 3.28 2.35 0.76
C VAL A 65 3.41 3.38 1.87
N GLN A 66 4.48 4.14 1.86
CA GLN A 66 4.62 5.31 2.71
C GLN A 66 3.83 6.48 2.12
N SER A 67 3.28 7.34 2.97
CA SER A 67 2.44 8.47 2.55
C SER A 67 3.12 9.40 1.55
N GLU A 68 4.43 9.59 1.69
CA GLU A 68 5.23 10.40 0.75
C GLU A 68 5.34 9.82 -0.65
N CYS A 69 5.02 8.53 -0.81
CA CYS A 69 4.96 7.89 -2.13
C CYS A 69 3.68 8.22 -2.89
N ILE A 70 2.71 8.88 -2.24
CA ILE A 70 1.40 9.22 -2.80
C ILE A 70 1.33 10.72 -3.04
N GLU A 71 0.96 11.12 -4.24
CA GLU A 71 0.79 12.52 -4.62
C GLU A 71 -0.61 12.75 -5.19
N PHE A 72 -1.48 13.41 -4.42
CA PHE A 72 -2.82 13.78 -4.88
C PHE A 72 -2.74 14.94 -5.87
N GLN A 73 -3.42 14.80 -7.02
CA GLN A 73 -3.36 15.75 -8.12
C GLN A 73 -4.56 16.69 -8.18
N THR A 74 -5.73 16.25 -7.71
CA THR A 74 -6.97 17.02 -7.83
C THR A 74 -7.49 17.51 -6.49
N VAL A 75 -7.51 16.66 -5.47
CA VAL A 75 -8.04 16.97 -4.14
C VAL A 75 -7.24 16.22 -3.09
N GLY A 76 -7.05 16.80 -1.91
CA GLY A 76 -6.45 16.14 -0.76
C GLY A 76 -7.46 15.25 0.00
N LEU A 77 -6.97 14.49 0.97
CA LEU A 77 -7.77 13.55 1.79
C LEU A 77 -8.87 14.24 2.63
N GLU A 78 -8.74 15.54 2.90
CA GLU A 78 -9.73 16.33 3.65
C GLU A 78 -10.83 16.94 2.77
N SER A 79 -10.87 16.58 1.47
CA SER A 79 -11.90 17.05 0.55
C SER A 79 -13.24 16.38 0.83
N GLU A 80 -14.34 17.12 0.68
CA GLU A 80 -15.72 16.58 0.73
C GLU A 80 -16.02 15.53 -0.36
N LEU A 81 -15.15 15.41 -1.35
CA LEU A 81 -15.22 14.34 -2.35
C LEU A 81 -14.73 12.99 -1.83
N ILE A 82 -14.12 12.96 -0.64
CA ILE A 82 -13.58 11.74 -0.03
C ILE A 82 -14.34 11.46 1.26
N GLU A 83 -15.07 10.35 1.26
CA GLU A 83 -15.73 9.84 2.45
C GLU A 83 -14.82 8.89 3.21
N LYS A 84 -15.05 8.82 4.53
CA LYS A 84 -14.26 8.06 5.48
C LYS A 84 -15.13 7.01 6.17
N TYR A 85 -14.62 5.79 6.31
CA TYR A 85 -15.33 4.69 6.97
C TYR A 85 -14.40 3.89 7.87
N CYS A 86 -14.80 3.72 9.11
CA CYS A 86 -14.17 2.82 10.07
C CYS A 86 -15.17 1.76 10.55
N PHE A 87 -14.67 0.60 10.95
CA PHE A 87 -15.49 -0.45 11.51
C PHE A 87 -14.71 -1.28 12.55
N GLY A 88 -15.43 -2.19 13.25
CA GLY A 88 -14.84 -3.05 14.26
C GLY A 88 -14.17 -2.24 15.38
N ARG A 89 -12.88 -2.43 15.58
CA ARG A 89 -12.09 -1.72 16.59
C ARG A 89 -11.70 -0.30 16.19
N GLN A 90 -12.16 0.16 15.04
CA GLN A 90 -11.87 1.50 14.50
C GLN A 90 -10.35 1.82 14.40
N ARG A 91 -9.55 0.83 14.02
CA ARG A 91 -8.09 0.97 13.91
C ARG A 91 -7.63 1.40 12.52
N VAL A 92 -8.46 1.14 11.52
CA VAL A 92 -8.15 1.42 10.12
C VAL A 92 -9.27 2.26 9.53
N GLN A 93 -8.90 3.39 8.96
CA GLN A 93 -9.79 4.30 8.26
C GLN A 93 -9.71 4.02 6.75
N HIS A 94 -10.85 3.75 6.15
CA HIS A 94 -10.99 3.52 4.71
C HIS A 94 -11.50 4.79 4.03
N TYR A 95 -10.94 5.08 2.87
CA TYR A 95 -11.25 6.26 2.06
C TYR A 95 -11.85 5.85 0.74
N PHE A 96 -12.95 6.48 0.35
CA PHE A 96 -13.62 6.22 -0.92
C PHE A 96 -14.21 7.50 -1.50
N CYS A 97 -14.40 7.49 -2.82
CA CYS A 97 -15.00 8.60 -3.52
C CYS A 97 -16.47 8.72 -3.15
N SER A 98 -16.91 9.87 -2.60
CA SER A 98 -18.32 10.14 -2.26
C SER A 98 -19.26 10.11 -3.48
N ARG A 99 -18.72 10.34 -4.67
CA ARG A 99 -19.50 10.41 -5.90
C ARG A 99 -19.74 9.07 -6.58
N CYS A 100 -18.72 8.20 -6.63
CA CYS A 100 -18.81 6.93 -7.37
C CYS A 100 -18.55 5.70 -6.51
N GLY A 101 -18.25 5.84 -5.21
CA GLY A 101 -18.01 4.75 -4.30
C GLY A 101 -16.70 3.98 -4.50
N SER A 102 -15.84 4.43 -5.43
CA SER A 102 -14.53 3.77 -5.62
C SER A 102 -13.70 3.83 -4.35
N SER A 103 -13.25 2.68 -3.87
CA SER A 103 -12.34 2.60 -2.73
C SER A 103 -10.94 3.00 -3.15
N LEU A 104 -10.38 4.01 -2.52
CA LEU A 104 -9.09 4.59 -2.87
C LEU A 104 -7.96 3.94 -2.08
N MET A 105 -8.05 4.05 -0.77
CA MET A 105 -7.02 3.65 0.17
C MET A 105 -7.57 3.39 1.56
N ALA A 106 -6.71 2.94 2.44
CA ALA A 106 -6.95 2.92 3.88
C ALA A 106 -5.65 3.27 4.61
N GLU A 107 -5.78 3.79 5.81
CA GLU A 107 -4.64 4.08 6.69
C GLU A 107 -4.91 3.60 8.11
N SER A 108 -3.87 3.32 8.87
CA SER A 108 -3.99 3.09 10.31
C SER A 108 -4.15 4.42 11.03
N ILE A 109 -5.15 4.49 11.89
CA ILE A 109 -5.39 5.65 12.76
C ILE A 109 -5.09 5.35 14.23
N GLU A 110 -4.66 4.13 14.55
CA GLU A 110 -4.23 3.77 15.90
C GLU A 110 -2.75 4.06 16.06
N PRO A 111 -2.37 4.96 16.99
CA PRO A 111 -0.96 5.20 17.30
C PRO A 111 -0.26 3.90 17.67
N GLY A 112 0.89 3.64 17.10
CA GLY A 112 1.67 2.42 17.36
C GLY A 112 1.16 1.15 16.67
N LEU A 113 0.05 1.17 15.95
CA LEU A 113 -0.42 -0.03 15.25
C LEU A 113 0.56 -0.49 14.18
N TYR A 114 1.38 0.40 13.66
CA TYR A 114 2.46 0.09 12.71
C TYR A 114 3.87 0.36 13.27
N GLU A 115 4.01 0.99 14.45
CA GLU A 115 5.32 1.28 15.08
C GLU A 115 6.08 0.05 15.58
N GLY A 116 5.47 -1.06 15.71
CA GLY A 116 6.15 -2.30 16.12
C GLY A 116 5.61 -3.50 15.37
N VAL A 117 4.53 -3.31 14.68
CA VAL A 117 3.82 -4.35 13.96
C VAL A 117 3.86 -4.01 12.49
N LYS A 118 5.05 -3.80 12.02
CA LYS A 118 5.41 -3.82 10.59
C LYS A 118 4.92 -5.09 9.88
N SER A 119 4.22 -5.94 10.59
CA SER A 119 3.95 -7.31 10.23
C SER A 119 2.51 -7.74 10.25
N LEU A 120 1.58 -6.99 10.79
CA LEU A 120 0.22 -7.52 10.88
C LEU A 120 -0.51 -7.57 9.56
N ASN A 121 -0.04 -6.82 8.58
CA ASN A 121 -0.60 -6.85 7.24
C ASN A 121 0.36 -7.42 6.19
N VAL A 122 1.52 -7.86 6.64
CA VAL A 122 2.50 -8.54 5.79
C VAL A 122 2.74 -9.89 6.43
N SER A 123 2.59 -10.96 5.64
CA SER A 123 2.84 -12.31 6.11
C SER A 123 4.13 -12.39 6.92
N THR A 124 4.19 -13.27 7.90
CA THR A 124 5.39 -13.56 8.72
C THR A 124 6.67 -13.75 7.91
N HIS A 125 6.55 -14.07 6.63
CA HIS A 125 7.68 -14.19 5.72
C HIS A 125 8.35 -12.85 5.39
N PHE A 126 7.62 -11.74 5.37
CA PHE A 126 8.21 -10.42 5.14
C PHE A 126 9.06 -9.95 6.32
N LEU A 127 8.74 -10.38 7.55
CA LEU A 127 9.55 -10.11 8.74
C LEU A 127 10.95 -10.71 8.67
N PHE A 128 11.12 -11.81 7.93
CA PHE A 128 12.41 -12.49 7.81
C PHE A 128 13.26 -11.99 6.64
N THR A 129 12.68 -11.26 5.68
CA THR A 129 13.37 -10.80 4.48
C THR A 129 13.47 -9.28 4.34
N ALA A 130 12.74 -8.51 5.15
CA ALA A 130 12.92 -7.06 5.20
C ALA A 130 14.20 -6.71 5.96
N PRO A 131 15.04 -5.83 5.43
CA PRO A 131 16.19 -5.34 6.19
C PRO A 131 15.70 -4.59 7.44
N PRO A 132 16.43 -4.66 8.57
CA PRO A 132 16.02 -4.15 9.88
C PRO A 132 15.92 -2.62 10.00
N SER A 133 15.96 -1.89 8.90
CA SER A 133 16.06 -0.43 8.88
C SER A 133 15.02 0.29 8.02
N ILE A 134 13.88 -0.33 7.73
CA ILE A 134 12.76 0.43 7.17
C ILE A 134 11.94 0.93 8.34
N ASP A 135 12.21 2.14 8.77
CA ASP A 135 11.35 2.91 9.67
C ASP A 135 10.08 3.28 8.89
N ILE A 136 9.07 2.45 9.05
CA ILE A 136 7.77 2.67 8.41
C ILE A 136 6.90 3.41 9.43
N GLU A 137 7.02 4.73 9.47
CA GLU A 137 6.26 5.57 10.40
C GLU A 137 4.78 5.68 10.01
N THR A 138 4.45 5.56 8.73
CA THR A 138 3.06 5.53 8.25
C THR A 138 2.95 4.68 6.99
N ASN A 139 2.03 3.73 6.96
CA ASN A 139 1.74 2.94 5.77
C ASN A 139 0.31 3.15 5.33
N ASP A 140 0.15 3.75 4.18
CA ASP A 140 -1.11 3.80 3.49
C ASP A 140 -1.34 2.51 2.71
N ILE A 141 -2.58 2.04 2.73
CA ILE A 141 -3.03 0.83 2.04
C ILE A 141 -3.77 1.27 0.78
N LEU A 142 -3.17 1.07 -0.38
CA LEU A 142 -3.75 1.49 -1.65
C LEU A 142 -4.44 0.35 -2.39
N GLN A 143 -5.54 0.67 -3.05
CA GLN A 143 -6.28 -0.25 -3.91
C GLN A 143 -5.65 -0.29 -5.31
N VAL A 144 -4.99 -1.39 -5.66
CA VAL A 144 -4.34 -1.56 -6.98
C VAL A 144 -5.35 -1.48 -8.12
N ARG A 145 -6.62 -1.81 -7.89
CA ARG A 145 -7.67 -1.69 -8.90
C ARG A 145 -7.95 -0.25 -9.35
N MET A 146 -7.46 0.74 -8.62
CA MET A 146 -7.54 2.16 -9.00
C MET A 146 -6.40 2.59 -9.91
N PHE A 147 -5.36 1.77 -10.08
CA PHE A 147 -4.20 2.09 -10.90
C PHE A 147 -4.52 1.90 -12.38
N HIS A 148 -4.07 2.84 -13.19
CA HIS A 148 -4.16 2.77 -14.64
C HIS A 148 -3.04 1.90 -15.22
N ASP A 149 -3.32 1.28 -16.36
CA ASP A 149 -2.33 0.52 -17.15
C ASP A 149 -1.65 -0.61 -16.37
N VAL A 150 -2.36 -1.21 -15.42
CA VAL A 150 -1.92 -2.37 -14.67
C VAL A 150 -2.84 -3.56 -14.96
N ASP A 151 -2.29 -4.63 -15.53
CA ASP A 151 -3.03 -5.89 -15.65
C ASP A 151 -2.98 -6.66 -14.33
N ILE A 152 -4.04 -6.53 -13.54
CA ILE A 152 -4.15 -7.19 -12.23
C ILE A 152 -4.09 -8.73 -12.29
N LYS A 153 -4.23 -9.34 -13.47
CA LYS A 153 -4.18 -10.80 -13.64
C LYS A 153 -2.74 -11.30 -13.63
N THR A 154 -1.79 -10.45 -13.99
CA THR A 154 -0.37 -10.81 -14.05
C THR A 154 0.35 -10.60 -12.71
N LEU A 155 -0.28 -9.90 -11.77
CA LEU A 155 0.33 -9.57 -10.49
C LEU A 155 0.44 -10.80 -9.59
N GLN A 156 1.57 -10.92 -8.92
CA GLN A 156 1.75 -11.90 -7.87
C GLN A 156 0.88 -11.54 -6.66
N ARG A 157 0.19 -12.53 -6.10
CA ARG A 157 -0.73 -12.33 -4.98
C ARG A 157 -0.28 -13.08 -3.74
N ARG A 158 -0.44 -12.43 -2.59
CA ARG A 158 -0.31 -13.06 -1.28
C ARG A 158 -1.64 -13.04 -0.53
N GLN A 159 -2.05 -14.22 -0.08
CA GLN A 159 -3.21 -14.35 0.80
C GLN A 159 -2.84 -13.95 2.22
N VAL A 160 -3.68 -13.14 2.85
CA VAL A 160 -3.51 -12.72 4.25
C VAL A 160 -4.79 -12.99 5.04
N ASP A 161 -4.66 -13.64 6.19
CA ASP A 161 -5.78 -13.89 7.09
C ASP A 161 -6.08 -12.67 7.99
N GLY A 162 -6.74 -11.67 7.41
CA GLY A 162 -7.18 -10.49 8.14
C GLY A 162 -8.46 -10.70 8.98
N ARG A 163 -9.06 -11.91 8.97
CA ARG A 163 -10.20 -12.22 9.86
C ARG A 163 -9.75 -12.49 11.28
N SER A 164 -8.55 -13.01 11.43
CA SER A 164 -7.97 -13.36 12.73
C SER A 164 -7.32 -12.17 13.45
N LEU A 165 -7.25 -10.99 12.80
CA LEU A 165 -6.70 -9.75 13.31
C LEU A 165 -7.80 -8.84 13.85
#